data_2c3f50902e619787c657c714e6328f18
#
_entry.id   2c3f50902e619787c657c714e6328f18
#
_cell.length_a   1.000
_cell.length_b   1.000
_cell.length_c   1.000
_cell.angle_alpha   90.00
_cell.angle_beta   90.00
_cell.angle_gamma   90.00
#
_symmetry.space_group_name_H-M   'P 1'
#
loop_
_entity.id
_entity.type
_entity.pdbx_description
1 polymer ?
#
loop_
_entity_poly.entity_id
_entity_poly.type
_entity_poly.pdbx_seq_one_letter_code
_entity_poly.pdbx_strand_id
1 'polypeptide(L)'
;MTGETIKDPAAAWPPERVATYSTKDVEELRKNALRKGVQTLVERCDSELLRRAPQKKKQIKTAQAAHSERGVVVGYHVVCADNRGVTQLEDGSFRSGSWVISEQNVRRSLEHGAYLALHETKSQPSYRQGRIINYARTLRNMVDAESGVKTDEGIEFLVQATTEPYAWVGTAAGEKGYLWSETVSRVPAPDAPEGEKS
;
A
#
# COMPACT_ATOMS: atom_id res chain seq x y z
N MET A 1 -18.60 -42.41 -44.62
CA MET A 1 -17.59 -41.66 -43.85
C MET A 1 -18.35 -40.68 -42.98
N THR A 2 -18.58 -41.04 -41.71
CA THR A 2 -19.30 -40.20 -40.74
C THR A 2 -18.27 -39.27 -40.09
N GLY A 3 -18.36 -37.99 -40.46
CA GLY A 3 -17.50 -36.96 -39.84
C GLY A 3 -17.84 -36.79 -38.37
N GLU A 4 -16.94 -37.25 -37.52
CA GLU A 4 -16.98 -36.98 -36.07
C GLU A 4 -16.76 -35.47 -35.86
N THR A 5 -17.81 -34.78 -35.46
CA THR A 5 -17.74 -33.35 -35.09
C THR A 5 -16.93 -33.26 -33.80
N ILE A 6 -15.66 -32.86 -33.90
CA ILE A 6 -14.81 -32.57 -32.76
C ILE A 6 -15.50 -31.43 -31.97
N LYS A 7 -16.14 -31.77 -30.85
CA LYS A 7 -16.72 -30.77 -29.97
C LYS A 7 -15.60 -29.89 -29.42
N ASP A 8 -15.62 -28.58 -29.75
CA ASP A 8 -14.69 -27.60 -29.19
C ASP A 8 -14.78 -27.67 -27.65
N PRO A 9 -13.71 -28.08 -26.95
CA PRO A 9 -13.71 -28.22 -25.51
C PRO A 9 -13.93 -26.86 -24.79
N ALA A 10 -13.72 -25.73 -25.48
CA ALA A 10 -14.01 -24.41 -24.95
C ALA A 10 -15.51 -24.06 -24.99
N ALA A 11 -16.34 -24.77 -25.79
CA ALA A 11 -17.77 -24.50 -25.90
C ALA A 11 -18.52 -24.69 -24.56
N ALA A 12 -18.02 -25.57 -23.68
CA ALA A 12 -18.58 -25.78 -22.34
C ALA A 12 -18.34 -24.60 -21.37
N TRP A 13 -17.49 -23.65 -21.73
CA TRP A 13 -17.02 -22.55 -20.87
C TRP A 13 -17.18 -21.18 -21.56
N PRO A 14 -18.42 -20.74 -21.84
CA PRO A 14 -18.63 -19.43 -22.40
C PRO A 14 -18.18 -18.33 -21.41
N PRO A 15 -17.87 -17.11 -21.87
CA PRO A 15 -17.36 -16.02 -21.04
C PRO A 15 -18.24 -15.73 -19.82
N GLU A 16 -19.56 -15.80 -19.97
CA GLU A 16 -20.53 -15.55 -18.91
C GLU A 16 -20.39 -16.57 -17.78
N ARG A 17 -20.13 -17.82 -18.12
CA ARG A 17 -19.90 -18.87 -17.13
C ARG A 17 -18.54 -18.68 -16.42
N VAL A 18 -17.48 -18.31 -17.13
CA VAL A 18 -16.19 -18.00 -16.52
C VAL A 18 -16.32 -16.84 -15.54
N ALA A 19 -17.16 -15.85 -15.84
CA ALA A 19 -17.41 -14.69 -14.99
C ALA A 19 -18.08 -15.03 -13.64
N THR A 20 -18.77 -16.18 -13.53
CA THR A 20 -19.43 -16.60 -12.27
C THR A 20 -18.46 -17.25 -11.25
N TYR A 21 -17.29 -17.68 -11.69
CA TYR A 21 -16.32 -18.35 -10.83
C TYR A 21 -15.54 -17.37 -9.95
N SER A 22 -15.00 -17.84 -8.82
CA SER A 22 -14.08 -17.04 -8.02
C SER A 22 -12.77 -16.77 -8.79
N THR A 23 -12.01 -15.73 -8.40
CA THR A 23 -10.73 -15.43 -9.04
C THR A 23 -9.78 -16.62 -8.98
N LYS A 24 -9.73 -17.32 -7.84
CA LYS A 24 -8.92 -18.53 -7.65
C LYS A 24 -9.33 -19.66 -8.59
N ASP A 25 -10.65 -19.87 -8.75
CA ASP A 25 -11.16 -20.92 -9.63
C ASP A 25 -10.88 -20.59 -11.11
N VAL A 26 -10.93 -19.32 -11.51
CA VAL A 26 -10.56 -18.87 -12.87
C VAL A 26 -9.06 -19.09 -13.13
N GLU A 27 -8.19 -18.83 -12.15
CA GLU A 27 -6.75 -19.11 -12.25
C GLU A 27 -6.49 -20.61 -12.39
N GLU A 28 -7.19 -21.44 -11.64
CA GLU A 28 -7.06 -22.89 -11.74
C GLU A 28 -7.59 -23.44 -13.06
N LEU A 29 -8.74 -22.92 -13.51
CA LEU A 29 -9.31 -23.24 -14.82
C LEU A 29 -8.33 -22.88 -15.94
N ARG A 30 -7.67 -21.73 -15.87
CA ARG A 30 -6.63 -21.30 -16.79
C ARG A 30 -5.44 -22.26 -16.83
N LYS A 31 -4.90 -22.67 -15.67
CA LYS A 31 -3.81 -23.64 -15.55
C LYS A 31 -4.18 -24.98 -16.21
N ASN A 32 -5.42 -25.42 -15.98
CA ASN A 32 -5.94 -26.66 -16.57
C ASN A 32 -6.11 -26.54 -18.09
N ALA A 33 -6.58 -25.39 -18.58
CA ALA A 33 -6.73 -25.13 -20.01
C ALA A 33 -5.37 -25.11 -20.72
N LEU A 34 -4.34 -24.48 -20.13
CA LEU A 34 -2.96 -24.49 -20.62
C LEU A 34 -2.41 -25.91 -20.74
N ARG A 35 -2.56 -26.76 -19.71
CA ARG A 35 -2.11 -28.15 -19.75
C ARG A 35 -2.79 -28.98 -20.83
N LYS A 36 -4.05 -28.66 -21.15
CA LYS A 36 -4.83 -29.37 -22.17
C LYS A 36 -4.71 -28.74 -23.57
N GLY A 37 -3.96 -27.64 -23.73
CA GLY A 37 -3.79 -26.96 -25.01
C GLY A 37 -5.06 -26.25 -25.53
N VAL A 38 -6.02 -25.92 -24.66
CA VAL A 38 -7.28 -25.27 -25.03
C VAL A 38 -7.11 -23.74 -25.00
N GLN A 39 -6.46 -23.21 -26.02
CA GLN A 39 -6.04 -21.79 -26.08
C GLN A 39 -7.21 -20.82 -25.94
N THR A 40 -8.35 -21.07 -26.58
CA THR A 40 -9.55 -20.24 -26.49
C THR A 40 -10.06 -20.08 -25.05
N LEU A 41 -9.95 -21.14 -24.22
CA LEU A 41 -10.35 -21.09 -22.82
C LEU A 41 -9.32 -20.31 -21.98
N VAL A 42 -8.04 -20.41 -22.29
CA VAL A 42 -6.98 -19.59 -21.66
C VAL A 42 -7.26 -18.11 -21.87
N GLU A 43 -7.54 -17.69 -23.11
CA GLU A 43 -7.83 -16.30 -23.46
C GLU A 43 -9.07 -15.75 -22.75
N ARG A 44 -10.12 -16.57 -22.58
CA ARG A 44 -11.30 -16.21 -21.81
C ARG A 44 -10.99 -15.98 -20.33
N CYS A 45 -10.19 -16.89 -19.74
CA CYS A 45 -9.74 -16.75 -18.35
C CYS A 45 -8.86 -15.49 -18.16
N ASP A 46 -7.94 -15.24 -19.09
CA ASP A 46 -7.07 -14.06 -19.06
C ASP A 46 -7.88 -12.76 -19.16
N SER A 47 -8.86 -12.71 -20.06
CA SER A 47 -9.75 -11.55 -20.21
C SER A 47 -10.55 -11.29 -18.93
N GLU A 48 -11.03 -12.33 -18.28
CA GLU A 48 -11.79 -12.18 -17.02
C GLU A 48 -10.88 -11.77 -15.86
N LEU A 49 -9.69 -12.33 -15.73
CA LEU A 49 -8.71 -11.92 -14.72
C LEU A 49 -8.26 -10.48 -14.93
N LEU A 50 -8.06 -10.06 -16.18
CA LEU A 50 -7.73 -8.67 -16.51
C LEU A 50 -8.87 -7.71 -16.16
N ARG A 51 -10.14 -8.11 -16.42
CA ARG A 51 -11.34 -7.33 -16.06
C ARG A 51 -11.45 -7.11 -14.54
N ARG A 52 -11.05 -8.10 -13.74
CA ARG A 52 -11.08 -8.03 -12.26
C ARG A 52 -9.91 -7.24 -11.68
N ALA A 53 -8.74 -7.31 -12.32
CA ALA A 53 -7.50 -6.70 -11.83
C ALA A 53 -7.54 -5.16 -11.65
N PRO A 54 -8.21 -4.37 -12.53
CA PRO A 54 -8.23 -2.91 -12.42
C PRO A 54 -9.04 -2.38 -11.24
N GLN A 55 -10.06 -3.10 -10.77
CA GLN A 55 -10.95 -2.60 -9.73
C GLN A 55 -10.26 -2.46 -8.37
N LYS A 56 -9.35 -3.37 -7.99
CA LYS A 56 -8.59 -3.24 -6.74
C LYS A 56 -7.62 -2.06 -6.77
N LYS A 57 -6.93 -1.82 -7.89
CA LYS A 57 -5.99 -0.69 -8.02
C LYS A 57 -6.70 0.66 -8.07
N LYS A 58 -7.90 0.74 -8.65
CA LYS A 58 -8.67 1.99 -8.76
C LYS A 58 -9.28 2.40 -7.41
N GLN A 59 -9.79 1.45 -6.63
CA GLN A 59 -10.33 1.72 -5.28
C GLN A 59 -9.24 2.15 -4.29
N ILE A 60 -8.05 1.51 -4.33
CA ILE A 60 -6.93 1.89 -3.47
C ILE A 60 -6.41 3.29 -3.85
N LYS A 61 -6.26 3.60 -5.14
CA LYS A 61 -5.85 4.94 -5.61
C LYS A 61 -6.89 6.01 -5.27
N THR A 62 -8.18 5.72 -5.38
CA THR A 62 -9.26 6.69 -5.08
C THR A 62 -9.33 6.96 -3.57
N ALA A 63 -9.17 5.95 -2.72
CA ALA A 63 -9.10 6.14 -1.27
C ALA A 63 -7.85 6.92 -0.85
N GLN A 64 -6.68 6.63 -1.43
CA GLN A 64 -5.45 7.38 -1.18
C GLN A 64 -5.52 8.82 -1.72
N ALA A 65 -6.12 9.06 -2.90
CA ALA A 65 -6.32 10.39 -3.44
C ALA A 65 -7.29 11.21 -2.59
N ALA A 66 -8.41 10.61 -2.14
CA ALA A 66 -9.36 11.28 -1.26
C ALA A 66 -8.76 11.65 0.12
N HIS A 67 -7.77 10.88 0.61
CA HIS A 67 -7.04 11.23 1.82
C HIS A 67 -5.96 12.30 1.58
N SER A 68 -5.35 12.36 0.40
CA SER A 68 -4.34 13.38 0.08
C SER A 68 -4.91 14.80 -0.01
N GLU A 69 -6.21 14.95 -0.25
CA GLU A 69 -6.91 16.24 -0.22
C GLU A 69 -7.28 16.70 1.19
N ARG A 70 -7.27 15.79 2.18
CA ARG A 70 -7.82 16.03 3.53
C ARG A 70 -6.80 16.38 4.61
N GLY A 71 -5.49 16.35 4.32
CA GLY A 71 -4.51 16.68 5.34
C GLY A 71 -3.09 16.22 5.05
N VAL A 72 -2.23 16.36 6.06
CA VAL A 72 -0.86 15.87 6.07
C VAL A 72 -0.77 14.70 7.05
N VAL A 73 -0.01 13.66 6.70
CA VAL A 73 0.26 12.56 7.64
C VAL A 73 1.19 13.09 8.72
N VAL A 74 0.75 13.06 9.97
CA VAL A 74 1.55 13.49 11.14
C VAL A 74 2.03 12.30 11.98
N GLY A 75 1.52 11.09 11.71
CA GLY A 75 1.96 9.87 12.38
C GLY A 75 1.90 8.66 11.45
N TYR A 76 2.98 7.91 11.44
CA TYR A 76 3.11 6.63 10.75
C TYR A 76 3.15 5.51 11.79
N HIS A 77 2.18 4.61 11.76
CA HIS A 77 2.13 3.42 12.59
C HIS A 77 2.39 2.19 11.73
N VAL A 78 3.32 1.35 12.14
CA VAL A 78 3.71 0.16 11.37
C VAL A 78 3.81 -1.04 12.30
N VAL A 79 3.23 -2.17 11.89
CA VAL A 79 3.48 -3.45 12.53
C VAL A 79 4.84 -3.97 12.05
N CYS A 80 5.78 -4.08 12.98
CA CYS A 80 7.16 -4.45 12.75
C CYS A 80 7.62 -5.37 13.88
N ALA A 81 7.38 -6.66 13.75
CA ALA A 81 7.82 -7.64 14.73
C ALA A 81 9.35 -7.80 14.71
N ASP A 82 9.92 -8.08 15.87
CA ASP A 82 11.32 -8.44 16.05
C ASP A 82 12.33 -7.38 15.57
N ASN A 83 11.98 -6.10 15.61
CA ASN A 83 12.83 -5.00 15.10
C ASN A 83 13.33 -5.20 13.65
N ARG A 84 12.62 -5.92 12.83
CA ARG A 84 13.01 -6.22 11.45
C ARG A 84 13.21 -4.95 10.62
N GLY A 85 14.42 -4.75 10.11
CA GLY A 85 14.79 -3.55 9.35
C GLY A 85 14.95 -2.29 10.22
N VAL A 86 15.22 -2.47 11.51
CA VAL A 86 15.54 -1.38 12.43
C VAL A 86 17.01 -1.45 12.79
N THR A 87 17.72 -0.32 12.65
CA THR A 87 19.12 -0.17 13.02
C THR A 87 19.26 0.95 14.04
N GLN A 88 19.75 0.64 15.24
CA GLN A 88 20.05 1.62 16.27
C GLN A 88 21.33 2.39 15.91
N LEU A 89 21.35 3.70 16.15
CA LEU A 89 22.52 4.56 15.98
C LEU A 89 23.09 4.98 17.34
N GLU A 90 24.36 5.41 17.35
CA GLU A 90 25.10 5.77 18.57
C GLU A 90 24.54 7.00 19.29
N ASP A 91 23.91 7.91 18.54
CA ASP A 91 23.30 9.15 19.07
C ASP A 91 21.90 8.94 19.68
N GLY A 92 21.46 7.69 19.82
CA GLY A 92 20.16 7.33 20.34
C GLY A 92 19.03 7.41 19.30
N SER A 93 19.32 7.87 18.08
CA SER A 93 18.38 7.77 16.97
C SER A 93 18.36 6.36 16.37
N PHE A 94 17.44 6.08 15.48
CA PHE A 94 17.37 4.81 14.78
C PHE A 94 16.91 4.97 13.32
N ARG A 95 17.32 4.04 12.48
CA ARG A 95 16.79 3.89 11.12
C ARG A 95 15.73 2.79 11.10
N SER A 96 14.70 2.97 10.32
CA SER A 96 13.66 1.98 10.13
C SER A 96 13.20 1.96 8.68
N GLY A 97 13.32 0.85 8.01
CA GLY A 97 12.96 0.68 6.60
C GLY A 97 12.85 -0.79 6.23
N SER A 98 12.53 -1.10 5.06
CA SER A 98 12.16 -0.32 3.89
C SER A 98 10.64 -0.33 3.74
N TRP A 99 10.00 0.79 3.90
CA TRP A 99 8.51 0.88 3.91
C TRP A 99 7.99 1.33 2.55
N VAL A 100 6.99 0.64 2.01
CA VAL A 100 6.28 1.07 0.79
C VAL A 100 5.32 2.19 1.18
N ILE A 101 5.79 3.43 1.11
CA ILE A 101 5.06 4.65 1.48
C ILE A 101 5.28 5.68 0.38
N SER A 102 4.25 6.51 0.11
CA SER A 102 4.37 7.61 -0.85
C SER A 102 5.40 8.64 -0.39
N GLU A 103 6.44 8.85 -1.17
CA GLU A 103 7.48 9.86 -0.88
C GLU A 103 6.88 11.28 -0.81
N GLN A 104 5.90 11.59 -1.64
CA GLN A 104 5.22 12.88 -1.59
C GLN A 104 4.55 13.14 -0.23
N ASN A 105 3.93 12.10 0.36
CA ASN A 105 3.37 12.20 1.70
C ASN A 105 4.48 12.39 2.74
N VAL A 106 5.60 11.66 2.61
CA VAL A 106 6.73 11.77 3.55
C VAL A 106 7.33 13.17 3.54
N ARG A 107 7.55 13.77 2.37
CA ARG A 107 8.05 15.17 2.28
C ARG A 107 7.16 16.14 3.03
N ARG A 108 5.85 16.09 2.78
CA ARG A 108 4.89 16.97 3.47
C ARG A 108 4.86 16.71 4.97
N SER A 109 5.00 15.45 5.38
CA SER A 109 4.99 15.04 6.78
C SER A 109 6.19 15.57 7.58
N LEU A 110 7.36 15.63 6.97
CA LEU A 110 8.57 16.18 7.62
C LEU A 110 8.41 17.63 8.00
N GLU A 111 7.81 18.45 7.13
CA GLU A 111 7.55 19.87 7.39
C GLU A 111 6.61 20.08 8.57
N HIS A 112 5.83 19.05 8.93
CA HIS A 112 4.84 19.09 10.02
C HIS A 112 5.29 18.28 11.26
N GLY A 113 6.55 17.86 11.30
CA GLY A 113 7.09 17.18 12.47
C GLY A 113 6.50 15.79 12.73
N ALA A 114 6.20 15.06 11.67
CA ALA A 114 5.62 13.72 11.76
C ALA A 114 6.49 12.74 12.57
N TYR A 115 5.84 11.74 13.15
CA TYR A 115 6.48 10.68 13.92
C TYR A 115 6.29 9.30 13.29
N LEU A 116 7.17 8.36 13.68
CA LEU A 116 7.04 6.94 13.41
C LEU A 116 6.79 6.19 14.71
N ALA A 117 5.88 5.23 14.70
CA ALA A 117 5.59 4.31 15.79
C ALA A 117 5.62 2.87 15.28
N LEU A 118 6.52 2.05 15.85
CA LEU A 118 6.66 0.64 15.53
C LEU A 118 5.95 -0.20 16.59
N HIS A 119 5.10 -1.13 16.15
CA HIS A 119 4.29 -1.98 17.01
C HIS A 119 4.61 -3.45 16.73
N GLU A 120 4.66 -4.28 17.78
CA GLU A 120 4.69 -5.73 17.60
C GLU A 120 3.35 -6.22 17.04
N THR A 121 2.26 -5.69 17.59
CA THR A 121 0.90 -5.96 17.15
C THR A 121 0.07 -4.68 17.23
N LYS A 122 -1.08 -4.66 16.56
CA LYS A 122 -2.01 -3.50 16.61
C LYS A 122 -2.71 -3.32 17.95
N SER A 123 -2.72 -4.34 18.80
CA SER A 123 -3.36 -4.29 20.12
C SER A 123 -2.43 -3.78 21.22
N GLN A 124 -1.14 -3.67 20.93
CA GLN A 124 -0.12 -3.22 21.87
C GLN A 124 0.35 -1.81 21.52
N PRO A 125 0.75 -1.00 22.53
CA PRO A 125 1.43 0.26 22.28
C PRO A 125 2.70 0.04 21.45
N SER A 126 3.21 1.11 20.84
CA SER A 126 4.49 1.06 20.15
C SER A 126 5.62 0.70 21.13
N TYR A 127 6.52 -0.16 20.67
CA TYR A 127 7.71 -0.53 21.44
C TYR A 127 8.90 0.37 21.07
N ARG A 128 8.84 1.05 19.94
CA ARG A 128 9.83 2.01 19.47
C ARG A 128 9.15 3.10 18.66
N GLN A 129 9.49 4.35 18.96
CA GLN A 129 8.85 5.50 18.34
C GLN A 129 9.74 6.74 18.38
N GLY A 130 9.38 7.74 17.62
CA GLY A 130 10.06 9.03 17.66
C GLY A 130 9.73 9.94 16.49
N ARG A 131 10.28 11.15 16.52
CA ARG A 131 10.13 12.14 15.46
C ARG A 131 10.95 11.74 14.23
N ILE A 132 10.35 11.74 13.07
CA ILE A 132 11.06 11.55 11.82
C ILE A 132 11.87 12.82 11.53
N ILE A 133 13.19 12.68 11.42
CA ILE A 133 14.09 13.81 11.15
C ILE A 133 14.62 13.81 9.72
N ASN A 134 14.63 12.62 9.06
CA ASN A 134 15.01 12.49 7.67
C ASN A 134 14.48 11.17 7.08
N TYR A 135 14.63 11.00 5.77
CA TYR A 135 14.34 9.74 5.07
C TYR A 135 15.29 9.53 3.89
N ALA A 136 15.43 8.29 3.47
CA ALA A 136 16.13 7.90 2.26
C ALA A 136 15.30 6.91 1.44
N ARG A 137 15.52 6.89 0.13
CA ARG A 137 15.02 5.80 -0.71
C ARG A 137 15.94 4.61 -0.54
N THR A 138 15.37 3.42 -0.36
CA THR A 138 16.11 2.18 -0.27
C THR A 138 15.55 1.16 -1.23
N LEU A 139 16.39 0.21 -1.64
CA LEU A 139 15.95 -0.94 -2.43
C LEU A 139 15.50 -2.04 -1.47
N ARG A 140 14.31 -2.56 -1.74
CA ARG A 140 13.75 -3.69 -1.01
C ARG A 140 13.83 -4.93 -1.90
N ASN A 141 14.66 -5.88 -1.51
CA ASN A 141 14.71 -7.18 -2.16
C ASN A 141 13.64 -8.08 -1.53
N MET A 142 12.60 -8.37 -2.28
CA MET A 142 11.60 -9.37 -1.92
C MET A 142 11.89 -10.65 -2.70
N VAL A 143 12.04 -11.76 -1.99
CA VAL A 143 12.08 -13.07 -2.62
C VAL A 143 10.64 -13.50 -2.81
N ASP A 144 10.18 -13.49 -4.05
CA ASP A 144 8.92 -14.08 -4.44
C ASP A 144 9.19 -15.53 -4.89
N ALA A 145 8.50 -16.49 -4.28
CA ALA A 145 8.70 -17.91 -4.55
C ALA A 145 8.39 -18.32 -6.02
N GLU A 146 7.60 -17.51 -6.73
CA GLU A 146 7.19 -17.81 -8.13
C GLU A 146 7.98 -17.03 -9.19
N SER A 147 8.44 -15.82 -8.88
CA SER A 147 9.05 -14.91 -9.88
C SER A 147 10.52 -14.54 -9.60
N GLY A 148 11.11 -15.09 -8.53
CA GLY A 148 12.47 -14.74 -8.13
C GLY A 148 12.55 -13.42 -7.34
N VAL A 149 13.73 -12.79 -7.32
CA VAL A 149 13.94 -11.54 -6.59
C VAL A 149 13.27 -10.38 -7.30
N LYS A 150 12.24 -9.80 -6.72
CA LYS A 150 11.64 -8.55 -7.16
C LYS A 150 12.21 -7.41 -6.33
N THR A 151 12.90 -6.50 -6.97
CA THR A 151 13.38 -5.26 -6.34
C THR A 151 12.25 -4.23 -6.38
N ASP A 152 11.87 -3.71 -5.20
CA ASP A 152 10.90 -2.63 -5.08
C ASP A 152 11.56 -1.46 -4.32
N GLU A 153 11.09 -0.23 -4.59
CA GLU A 153 11.57 0.95 -3.87
C GLU A 153 10.81 1.12 -2.57
N GLY A 154 11.54 1.37 -1.49
CA GLY A 154 11.00 1.66 -0.17
C GLY A 154 11.55 2.94 0.42
N ILE A 155 10.94 3.39 1.49
CA ILE A 155 11.38 4.52 2.29
C ILE A 155 12.02 3.99 3.58
N GLU A 156 13.22 4.42 3.89
CA GLU A 156 13.87 4.27 5.18
C GLU A 156 13.75 5.60 5.93
N PHE A 157 13.23 5.58 7.14
CA PHE A 157 13.18 6.75 8.01
C PHE A 157 14.39 6.81 8.93
N LEU A 158 14.92 8.02 9.15
CA LEU A 158 15.78 8.36 10.26
C LEU A 158 14.92 9.01 11.35
N VAL A 159 14.96 8.44 12.56
CA VAL A 159 14.03 8.78 13.63
C VAL A 159 14.79 9.15 14.89
N GLN A 160 14.53 10.33 15.44
CA GLN A 160 14.93 10.72 16.78
C GLN A 160 14.03 10.01 17.79
N ALA A 161 14.57 9.07 18.56
CA ALA A 161 13.78 8.28 19.49
C ALA A 161 13.13 9.13 20.60
N THR A 162 11.92 8.75 21.01
CA THR A 162 11.21 9.27 22.18
C THR A 162 10.80 8.12 23.10
N THR A 163 10.56 8.42 24.37
CA THR A 163 10.23 7.40 25.38
C THR A 163 8.75 7.07 25.47
N GLU A 164 7.87 8.00 25.13
CA GLU A 164 6.43 7.80 25.26
C GLU A 164 5.87 6.92 24.16
N PRO A 165 5.25 5.76 24.51
CA PRO A 165 4.67 4.88 23.53
C PRO A 165 3.35 5.43 22.97
N TYR A 166 3.07 5.15 21.70
CA TYR A 166 1.82 5.51 21.05
C TYR A 166 0.88 4.31 20.95
N ALA A 167 -0.41 4.53 21.19
CA ALA A 167 -1.43 3.56 20.82
C ALA A 167 -1.53 3.44 19.30
N TRP A 168 -1.94 2.28 18.79
CA TRP A 168 -2.13 2.08 17.36
C TRP A 168 -3.19 3.03 16.79
N VAL A 169 -2.88 3.66 15.67
CA VAL A 169 -3.82 4.42 14.86
C VAL A 169 -3.87 3.82 13.46
N GLY A 170 -5.07 3.48 13.00
CA GLY A 170 -5.29 2.92 11.67
C GLY A 170 -6.46 1.96 11.61
N THR A 171 -6.77 1.48 10.41
CA THR A 171 -7.82 0.49 10.21
C THR A 171 -7.35 -0.91 10.59
N ALA A 172 -8.30 -1.83 10.80
CA ALA A 172 -8.00 -3.23 11.10
C ALA A 172 -7.28 -3.94 9.93
N ALA A 173 -7.45 -3.47 8.69
CA ALA A 173 -6.83 -4.04 7.51
C ALA A 173 -5.45 -3.43 7.24
N GLY A 174 -4.42 -4.28 7.04
CA GLY A 174 -3.06 -3.87 6.67
C GLY A 174 -2.11 -3.67 7.86
N GLU A 175 -0.81 -3.65 7.58
CA GLU A 175 0.28 -3.54 8.56
C GLU A 175 0.69 -2.07 8.80
N LYS A 176 -0.01 -1.12 8.19
CA LYS A 176 0.29 0.32 8.28
C LYS A 176 -0.96 1.10 8.66
N GLY A 177 -0.76 2.05 9.56
CA GLY A 177 -1.74 3.04 9.96
C GLY A 177 -1.19 4.45 9.78
N TYR A 178 -2.07 5.41 9.53
CA TYR A 178 -1.70 6.80 9.32
C TYR A 178 -2.57 7.68 10.18
N LEU A 179 -1.94 8.55 10.97
CA LEU A 179 -2.61 9.67 11.62
C LEU A 179 -2.52 10.88 10.69
N TRP A 180 -3.68 11.39 10.29
CA TRP A 180 -3.77 12.57 9.45
C TRP A 180 -4.05 13.81 10.31
N SER A 181 -3.33 14.91 10.07
CA SER A 181 -3.78 16.20 10.60
C SER A 181 -4.98 16.63 9.78
N GLU A 182 -6.04 17.03 10.42
CA GLU A 182 -7.07 17.81 9.75
C GLU A 182 -6.41 19.09 9.24
N THR A 183 -6.61 19.41 7.98
CA THR A 183 -6.09 20.65 7.40
C THR A 183 -6.71 21.78 8.23
N VAL A 184 -5.91 22.44 9.05
CA VAL A 184 -6.33 23.71 9.69
C VAL A 184 -6.73 24.61 8.53
N SER A 185 -8.02 24.83 8.37
CA SER A 185 -8.57 25.79 7.42
C SER A 185 -7.73 27.06 7.53
N ARG A 186 -7.20 27.52 6.41
CA ARG A 186 -6.47 28.78 6.33
C ARG A 186 -7.11 29.79 7.26
N VAL A 187 -6.39 30.19 8.29
CA VAL A 187 -6.70 31.40 9.02
C VAL A 187 -6.74 32.51 7.95
N PRO A 188 -7.87 33.20 7.73
CA PRO A 188 -7.86 34.33 6.82
C PRO A 188 -6.79 35.31 7.31
N ALA A 189 -5.98 35.79 6.38
CA ALA A 189 -5.00 36.83 6.69
C ALA A 189 -5.72 37.95 7.41
N PRO A 190 -5.15 38.51 8.51
CA PRO A 190 -5.75 39.66 9.15
C PRO A 190 -5.88 40.76 8.11
N ASP A 191 -7.07 41.32 7.99
CA ASP A 191 -7.37 42.42 7.08
C ASP A 191 -6.32 43.51 7.26
N ALA A 192 -5.71 43.90 6.14
CA ALA A 192 -4.80 45.04 6.12
C ALA A 192 -5.56 46.27 6.61
N PRO A 193 -4.97 47.14 7.46
CA PRO A 193 -5.63 48.32 7.95
C PRO A 193 -6.00 49.21 6.76
N GLU A 194 -7.27 49.56 6.67
CA GLU A 194 -7.76 50.53 5.70
C GLU A 194 -7.00 51.86 5.91
N GLY A 195 -6.31 52.23 4.83
CA GLY A 195 -5.57 53.47 4.78
C GLY A 195 -6.49 54.67 5.02
N GLU A 196 -6.19 55.39 6.08
CA GLU A 196 -6.74 56.70 6.40
C GLU A 196 -6.53 57.66 5.23
N LYS A 197 -7.62 58.05 4.58
CA LYS A 197 -7.62 59.09 3.57
C LYS A 197 -7.68 60.44 4.33
N SER A 198 -6.59 61.18 4.24
CA SER A 198 -6.57 62.63 4.51
C SER A 198 -6.84 63.40 3.21
#